data_a27c0fe5856220aaec80df381cb0f864
#
_entry.id   a27c0fe5856220aaec80df381cb0f864
#
_cell.length_a   1.000
_cell.length_b   1.000
_cell.length_c   1.000
_cell.angle_alpha   90.00
_cell.angle_beta   90.00
_cell.angle_gamma   90.00
#
_symmetry.space_group_name_H-M   'P 1'
#
loop_
_entity.id
_entity.type
_entity.pdbx_description
1 polymer ?
#
loop_
_entity_poly.entity_id
_entity_poly.type
_entity_poly.pdbx_seq_one_letter_code
_entity_poly.pdbx_strand_id
1 'polypeptide(L)'
;SVTWSSDVCSSDLMSRTVRKYGGSLVTCVQNVSDLSTSDHRRTIAQNSEWTVMLEQDSKGLKALEGSAYESLIPLIETIQFIKGSHSEMMLYSSRVLVIGKLLLDPYAQALYSTDDNDFRYLRELESRGIRLDQALEELVRYKSQS
;
A
#
# COMPACT_ATOMS: atom_id res chain seq x y z
N SER A 1 20.56 -8.75 7.50
CA SER A 1 19.38 -8.85 8.39
C SER A 1 18.82 -7.47 8.63
N VAL A 2 17.61 -7.25 8.17
CA VAL A 2 16.88 -5.99 8.46
C VAL A 2 16.29 -6.15 9.86
N THR A 3 16.85 -5.46 10.83
CA THR A 3 16.28 -5.40 12.17
C THR A 3 15.24 -4.27 12.19
N TRP A 4 13.99 -4.61 12.42
CA TRP A 4 12.93 -3.63 12.68
C TRP A 4 13.15 -3.08 14.09
N SER A 5 13.72 -1.89 14.18
CA SER A 5 13.81 -1.13 15.43
C SER A 5 12.70 -0.08 15.40
N SER A 6 11.93 -0.02 16.48
CA SER A 6 10.88 0.97 16.71
C SER A 6 11.42 2.40 16.98
N ASP A 7 12.73 2.59 16.89
CA ASP A 7 13.36 3.87 17.16
C ASP A 7 13.23 4.80 15.95
N VAL A 8 12.35 5.79 16.10
CA VAL A 8 12.06 6.85 15.13
C VAL A 8 13.33 7.58 14.65
N CYS A 9 14.36 7.65 15.47
CA CYS A 9 15.64 8.28 15.16
C CYS A 9 16.42 7.54 14.06
N SER A 10 16.31 6.22 13.98
CA SER A 10 17.02 5.43 12.96
C SER A 10 16.40 5.57 11.56
N SER A 11 15.09 5.73 11.47
CA SER A 11 14.40 5.86 10.19
C SER A 11 14.65 7.22 9.52
N ASP A 12 14.75 8.31 10.29
CA ASP A 12 15.09 9.62 9.76
C ASP A 12 16.54 9.65 9.22
N LEU A 13 17.49 9.11 9.97
CA LEU A 13 18.88 8.99 9.52
C LEU A 13 18.97 8.11 8.26
N MET A 14 18.24 7.01 8.21
CA MET A 14 18.18 6.13 7.03
C MET A 14 17.62 6.86 5.82
N SER A 15 16.52 7.59 5.94
CA SER A 15 15.90 8.31 4.81
C SER A 15 16.84 9.33 4.17
N ARG A 16 17.72 9.94 4.97
CA ARG A 16 18.71 10.92 4.51
C ARG A 16 19.99 10.30 3.94
N THR A 17 20.36 9.12 4.43
CA THR A 17 21.69 8.53 4.15
C THR A 17 21.67 7.33 3.24
N VAL A 18 20.53 6.60 3.14
CA VAL A 18 20.41 5.37 2.35
C VAL A 18 20.86 5.55 0.90
N ARG A 19 20.54 6.70 0.30
CA ARG A 19 20.94 7.06 -1.08
C ARG A 19 22.46 7.10 -1.26
N LYS A 20 23.21 7.55 -0.26
CA LYS A 20 24.68 7.61 -0.32
C LYS A 20 25.32 6.23 -0.40
N TYR A 21 24.61 5.21 0.06
CA TYR A 21 25.05 3.81 0.05
C TYR A 21 24.42 2.99 -1.07
N GLY A 22 23.80 3.65 -2.06
CA GLY A 22 23.16 2.98 -3.20
C GLY A 22 21.87 2.21 -2.83
N GLY A 23 21.30 2.47 -1.66
CA GLY A 23 20.06 1.86 -1.21
C GLY A 23 18.82 2.71 -1.54
N SER A 24 17.66 2.10 -1.41
CA SER A 24 16.35 2.76 -1.46
C SER A 24 15.54 2.43 -0.22
N LEU A 25 14.69 3.37 0.20
CA LEU A 25 13.75 3.20 1.31
C LEU A 25 12.33 3.28 0.75
N VAL A 26 11.52 2.27 1.07
CA VAL A 26 10.09 2.26 0.80
C VAL A 26 9.37 2.31 2.15
N THR A 27 8.53 3.32 2.33
CA THR A 27 7.71 3.48 3.54
C THR A 27 6.25 3.32 3.15
N CYS A 28 5.55 2.39 3.82
CA CYS A 28 4.13 2.18 3.65
C CYS A 28 3.41 2.63 4.93
N VAL A 29 2.33 3.40 4.77
CA VAL A 29 1.45 3.83 5.85
C VAL A 29 0.01 3.51 5.48
N GLN A 30 -0.82 3.20 6.48
CA GLN A 30 -2.23 2.93 6.24
C GLN A 30 -3.04 4.22 6.06
N ASN A 31 -2.62 5.29 6.71
CA ASN A 31 -3.31 6.57 6.65
C ASN A 31 -2.31 7.71 6.46
N VAL A 32 -2.65 8.67 5.62
CA VAL A 32 -1.82 9.84 5.39
C VAL A 32 -1.63 10.68 6.66
N SER A 33 -2.62 10.69 7.56
CA SER A 33 -2.49 11.33 8.88
C SER A 33 -1.27 10.82 9.68
N ASP A 34 -0.87 9.57 9.45
CA ASP A 34 0.31 9.00 10.10
C ASP A 34 1.61 9.70 9.67
N LEU A 35 1.65 10.27 8.46
CA LEU A 35 2.79 11.05 7.97
C LEU A 35 2.85 12.47 8.57
N SER A 36 1.73 13.00 9.06
CA SER A 36 1.64 14.35 9.61
C SER A 36 1.88 14.43 11.13
N THR A 37 1.83 13.30 11.85
CA THR A 37 1.85 13.24 13.32
C THR A 37 3.21 13.53 13.96
N SER A 38 4.30 13.50 13.21
CA SER A 38 5.63 13.85 13.74
C SER A 38 6.52 14.49 12.68
N ASP A 39 7.43 15.36 13.11
CA ASP A 39 8.38 16.02 12.21
C ASP A 39 9.25 15.02 11.45
N HIS A 40 9.58 13.88 12.05
CA HIS A 40 10.36 12.82 11.41
C HIS A 40 9.61 12.16 10.23
N ARG A 41 8.31 11.88 10.40
CA ARG A 41 7.48 11.29 9.35
C ARG A 41 7.26 12.28 8.21
N ARG A 42 7.10 13.56 8.54
CA ARG A 42 7.04 14.64 7.55
C ARG A 42 8.34 14.72 6.74
N THR A 43 9.50 14.58 7.40
CA THR A 43 10.80 14.54 6.74
C THR A 43 10.93 13.36 5.77
N ILE A 44 10.44 12.18 6.14
CA ILE A 44 10.42 11.00 5.24
C ILE A 44 9.58 11.29 3.99
N ALA A 45 8.38 11.83 4.16
CA ALA A 45 7.51 12.17 3.04
C ALA A 45 8.15 13.22 2.10
N GLN A 46 8.80 14.24 2.67
CA GLN A 46 9.49 15.29 1.91
C GLN A 46 10.73 14.78 1.15
N ASN A 47 11.41 13.77 1.69
CA ASN A 47 12.60 13.18 1.06
C ASN A 47 12.25 12.03 0.09
N SER A 48 10.99 11.62 0.01
CA SER A 48 10.53 10.63 -0.94
C SER A 48 10.45 11.24 -2.34
N GLU A 49 11.17 10.65 -3.28
CA GLU A 49 11.13 11.08 -4.70
C GLU A 49 9.82 10.64 -5.37
N TRP A 50 9.30 9.49 -4.96
CA TRP A 50 8.06 8.92 -5.46
C TRP A 50 7.05 8.73 -4.34
N THR A 51 5.83 9.13 -4.61
CA THR A 51 4.68 8.90 -3.71
C THR A 51 3.62 8.14 -4.47
N VAL A 52 3.15 7.05 -3.89
CA VAL A 52 1.99 6.29 -4.39
C VAL A 52 0.86 6.51 -3.41
N MET A 53 -0.26 7.00 -3.92
CA MET A 53 -1.49 7.18 -3.13
C MET A 53 -2.59 6.29 -3.72
N LEU A 54 -3.24 5.56 -2.84
CA LEU A 54 -4.45 4.79 -3.11
C LEU A 54 -5.67 5.60 -2.67
N GLU A 55 -6.87 5.03 -2.81
CA GLU A 55 -8.10 5.63 -2.31
C GLU A 55 -7.94 6.10 -0.87
N GLN A 56 -8.42 7.31 -0.59
CA GLN A 56 -8.38 7.93 0.73
C GLN A 56 -9.80 8.19 1.23
N ASP A 57 -10.01 7.93 2.51
CA ASP A 57 -11.25 8.33 3.19
C ASP A 57 -11.25 9.83 3.49
N SER A 58 -12.38 10.33 3.99
CA SER A 58 -12.54 11.75 4.33
C SER A 58 -11.53 12.24 5.39
N LYS A 59 -11.00 11.34 6.25
CA LYS A 59 -9.98 11.68 7.24
C LYS A 59 -8.62 11.81 6.58
N GLY A 60 -8.30 10.91 5.66
CA GLY A 60 -7.08 10.97 4.86
C GLY A 60 -7.02 12.24 4.03
N LEU A 61 -8.12 12.62 3.36
CA LEU A 61 -8.20 13.85 2.57
C LEU A 61 -7.98 15.09 3.43
N LYS A 62 -8.63 15.18 4.60
CA LYS A 62 -8.40 16.28 5.55
C LYS A 62 -6.96 16.36 6.06
N ALA A 63 -6.29 15.24 6.22
CA ALA A 63 -4.89 15.20 6.66
C ALA A 63 -3.91 15.71 5.58
N LEU A 64 -4.36 15.80 4.32
CA LEU A 64 -3.59 16.40 3.23
C LEU A 64 -3.70 17.93 3.18
N GLU A 65 -4.69 18.53 3.84
CA GLU A 65 -4.82 19.99 3.95
C GLU A 65 -3.58 20.58 4.65
N GLY A 66 -3.04 21.64 4.12
CA GLY A 66 -1.79 22.26 4.62
C GLY A 66 -0.51 21.46 4.33
N SER A 67 -0.60 20.34 3.62
CA SER A 67 0.56 19.55 3.21
C SER A 67 1.03 19.92 1.79
N ALA A 68 2.18 19.35 1.38
CA ALA A 68 2.67 19.48 0.01
C ALA A 68 1.74 18.87 -1.05
N TYR A 69 0.75 18.08 -0.62
CA TYR A 69 -0.20 17.39 -1.50
C TYR A 69 -1.57 18.07 -1.55
N GLU A 70 -1.76 19.21 -0.89
CA GLU A 70 -3.06 19.91 -0.84
C GLU A 70 -3.62 20.20 -2.24
N SER A 71 -2.78 20.65 -3.16
CA SER A 71 -3.19 20.94 -4.53
C SER A 71 -3.64 19.69 -5.33
N LEU A 72 -3.33 18.51 -4.83
CA LEU A 72 -3.68 17.22 -5.45
C LEU A 72 -4.96 16.61 -4.88
N ILE A 73 -5.54 17.19 -3.82
CA ILE A 73 -6.77 16.67 -3.17
C ILE A 73 -7.89 16.42 -4.19
N PRO A 74 -8.25 17.34 -5.09
CA PRO A 74 -9.32 17.09 -6.06
C PRO A 74 -9.07 15.90 -6.99
N LEU A 75 -7.79 15.58 -7.23
CA LEU A 75 -7.40 14.44 -8.04
C LEU A 75 -7.42 13.14 -7.22
N ILE A 76 -6.96 13.21 -5.96
CA ILE A 76 -6.95 12.06 -5.04
C ILE A 76 -8.38 11.60 -4.72
N GLU A 77 -9.34 12.52 -4.62
CA GLU A 77 -10.77 12.22 -4.45
C GLU A 77 -11.38 11.40 -5.59
N THR A 78 -10.78 11.42 -6.77
CA THR A 78 -11.25 10.62 -7.91
C THR A 78 -10.77 9.18 -7.91
N ILE A 79 -9.79 8.86 -7.06
CA ILE A 79 -9.18 7.52 -6.97
C ILE A 79 -10.14 6.58 -6.25
N GLN A 80 -10.43 5.44 -6.86
CA GLN A 80 -11.40 4.47 -6.35
C GLN A 80 -10.79 3.07 -6.24
N PHE A 81 -11.24 2.35 -5.23
CA PHE A 81 -11.03 0.92 -5.10
C PHE A 81 -12.32 0.19 -5.53
N ILE A 82 -12.26 -0.59 -6.59
CA ILE A 82 -13.39 -1.40 -7.07
C ILE A 82 -13.12 -2.86 -6.73
N LYS A 83 -13.77 -3.32 -5.65
CA LYS A 83 -13.62 -4.70 -5.15
C LYS A 83 -13.86 -5.72 -6.27
N GLY A 84 -12.94 -6.66 -6.41
CA GLY A 84 -13.00 -7.72 -7.43
C GLY A 84 -12.62 -7.29 -8.85
N SER A 85 -12.25 -6.02 -9.05
CA SER A 85 -11.82 -5.50 -10.35
C SER A 85 -10.41 -4.91 -10.29
N HIS A 86 -10.28 -3.72 -9.73
CA HIS A 86 -8.99 -3.02 -9.69
C HIS A 86 -8.94 -2.00 -8.55
N SER A 87 -7.73 -1.59 -8.21
CA SER A 87 -7.47 -0.40 -7.40
C SER A 87 -6.89 0.69 -8.29
N GLU A 88 -7.47 1.87 -8.26
CA GLU A 88 -6.81 3.03 -8.85
C GLU A 88 -5.74 3.53 -7.91
N MET A 89 -4.70 4.14 -8.48
CA MET A 89 -3.59 4.71 -7.73
C MET A 89 -3.06 5.96 -8.42
N MET A 90 -2.64 6.92 -7.63
CA MET A 90 -1.86 8.05 -8.12
C MET A 90 -0.39 7.79 -7.88
N LEU A 91 0.41 7.92 -8.91
CA LEU A 91 1.87 7.96 -8.84
C LEU A 91 2.33 9.40 -9.04
N TYR A 92 3.00 9.94 -8.05
CA TYR A 92 3.43 11.33 -8.03
C TYR A 92 4.93 11.45 -7.74
N SER A 93 5.57 12.33 -8.48
CA SER A 93 6.91 12.85 -8.22
C SER A 93 6.99 14.31 -8.63
N SER A 94 8.13 14.97 -8.40
CA SER A 94 8.35 16.37 -8.85
C SER A 94 8.20 16.58 -10.38
N ARG A 95 8.26 15.51 -11.17
CA ARG A 95 8.23 15.56 -12.64
C ARG A 95 7.09 14.80 -13.28
N VAL A 96 6.44 13.92 -12.54
CA VAL A 96 5.45 12.97 -13.07
C VAL A 96 4.25 12.92 -12.15
N LEU A 97 3.08 13.01 -12.72
CA LEU A 97 1.81 12.75 -12.06
C LEU A 97 0.98 11.88 -13.01
N VAL A 98 0.67 10.68 -12.56
CA VAL A 98 -0.10 9.71 -13.34
C VAL A 98 -1.13 9.05 -12.43
N ILE A 99 -2.35 8.88 -12.95
CA ILE A 99 -3.33 7.97 -12.37
C ILE A 99 -3.30 6.68 -13.18
N GLY A 100 -3.13 5.56 -12.48
CA GLY A 100 -3.08 4.23 -13.06
C GLY A 100 -4.05 3.28 -12.37
N LYS A 101 -4.23 2.10 -12.97
CA LYS A 101 -5.01 1.01 -12.41
C LYS A 101 -4.10 -0.14 -12.06
N LEU A 102 -4.16 -0.58 -10.81
CA LEU A 102 -3.52 -1.80 -10.35
C LEU A 102 -4.48 -2.97 -10.62
N LEU A 103 -4.12 -3.76 -11.62
CA LEU A 103 -4.83 -4.99 -11.98
C LEU A 103 -4.03 -6.18 -11.44
N LEU A 104 -4.64 -6.94 -10.58
CA LEU A 104 -4.06 -8.20 -10.09
C LEU A 104 -4.72 -9.36 -10.82
N ASP A 105 -3.91 -10.34 -11.22
CA ASP A 105 -4.45 -11.62 -11.69
C ASP A 105 -5.21 -12.35 -10.56
N PRO A 106 -6.09 -13.30 -10.87
CA PRO A 106 -6.92 -13.97 -9.86
C PRO A 106 -6.11 -14.68 -8.78
N TYR A 107 -4.92 -15.19 -9.10
CA TYR A 107 -4.06 -15.84 -8.12
C TYR A 107 -3.47 -14.83 -7.13
N ALA A 108 -2.98 -13.70 -7.62
CA ALA A 108 -2.48 -12.63 -6.78
C ALA A 108 -3.61 -12.02 -5.92
N GLN A 109 -4.82 -11.90 -6.46
CA GLN A 109 -5.99 -11.47 -5.68
C GLN A 109 -6.31 -12.45 -4.53
N ALA A 110 -6.21 -13.75 -4.77
CA ALA A 110 -6.42 -14.77 -3.73
C ALA A 110 -5.28 -14.74 -2.69
N LEU A 111 -4.02 -14.59 -3.13
CA LEU A 111 -2.84 -14.56 -2.27
C LEU A 111 -2.84 -13.36 -1.30
N TYR A 112 -3.26 -12.19 -1.77
CA TYR A 112 -3.29 -10.95 -0.99
C TYR A 112 -4.68 -10.61 -0.43
N SER A 113 -5.63 -11.55 -0.51
CA SER A 113 -6.98 -11.36 0.03
C SER A 113 -6.92 -11.16 1.55
N THR A 114 -7.69 -10.20 2.03
CA THR A 114 -7.95 -9.97 3.46
C THR A 114 -9.39 -10.36 3.86
N ASP A 115 -10.11 -11.07 2.98
CA ASP A 115 -11.47 -11.52 3.25
C ASP A 115 -11.48 -12.73 4.19
N ASP A 116 -12.23 -12.63 5.28
CA ASP A 116 -12.31 -13.70 6.30
C ASP A 116 -12.82 -15.05 5.75
N ASN A 117 -13.66 -15.02 4.71
CA ASN A 117 -14.15 -16.24 4.07
C ASN A 117 -13.03 -16.93 3.30
N ASP A 118 -12.18 -16.16 2.61
CA ASP A 118 -11.02 -16.68 1.89
C ASP A 118 -10.05 -17.34 2.89
N PHE A 119 -9.74 -16.64 3.99
CA PHE A 119 -8.88 -17.21 5.04
C PHE A 119 -9.44 -18.50 5.63
N ARG A 120 -10.75 -18.53 5.89
CA ARG A 120 -11.40 -19.74 6.43
C ARG A 120 -11.31 -20.89 5.45
N TYR A 121 -11.58 -20.64 4.19
CA TYR A 121 -11.49 -21.65 3.13
C TYR A 121 -10.07 -22.20 2.97
N LEU A 122 -9.06 -21.33 2.92
CA LEU A 122 -7.66 -21.74 2.84
C LEU A 122 -7.23 -22.58 4.05
N ARG A 123 -7.57 -22.17 5.27
CA ARG A 123 -7.30 -22.95 6.49
C ARG A 123 -7.95 -24.33 6.49
N GLU A 124 -9.16 -24.44 5.97
CA GLU A 124 -9.82 -25.71 5.83
C GLU A 124 -9.06 -26.65 4.87
N LEU A 125 -8.59 -26.13 3.73
CA LEU A 125 -7.79 -26.90 2.78
C LEU A 125 -6.43 -27.32 3.38
N GLU A 126 -5.76 -26.42 4.07
CA GLU A 126 -4.52 -26.71 4.78
C GLU A 126 -4.71 -27.80 5.84
N SER A 127 -5.82 -27.77 6.60
CA SER A 127 -6.13 -28.81 7.59
C SER A 127 -6.30 -30.20 6.99
N ARG A 128 -6.64 -30.26 5.70
CA ARG A 128 -6.74 -31.51 4.90
C ARG A 128 -5.38 -31.92 4.31
N GLY A 129 -4.29 -31.19 4.62
CA GLY A 129 -2.93 -31.49 4.13
C GLY A 129 -2.66 -30.96 2.72
N ILE A 130 -3.54 -30.08 2.17
CA ILE A 130 -3.31 -29.44 0.89
C ILE A 130 -2.29 -28.32 1.07
N ARG A 131 -1.30 -28.26 0.17
CA ARG A 131 -0.28 -27.22 0.21
C ARG A 131 -0.90 -25.86 -0.16
N LEU A 132 -0.34 -24.76 0.37
CA LEU A 132 -0.86 -23.41 0.18
C LEU A 132 -0.98 -23.00 -1.30
N ASP A 133 -0.01 -23.40 -2.14
CA ASP A 133 -0.04 -23.12 -3.58
C ASP A 133 -1.27 -23.76 -4.26
N GLN A 134 -1.55 -25.03 -3.95
CA GLN A 134 -2.70 -25.75 -4.44
C GLN A 134 -4.03 -25.22 -3.85
N ALA A 135 -4.02 -24.85 -2.56
CA ALA A 135 -5.19 -24.27 -1.91
C ALA A 135 -5.59 -22.91 -2.54
N LEU A 136 -4.59 -22.09 -2.93
CA LEU A 136 -4.83 -20.85 -3.64
C LEU A 136 -5.42 -21.07 -5.03
N GLU A 137 -4.92 -22.08 -5.78
CA GLU A 137 -5.51 -22.43 -7.09
C GLU A 137 -6.97 -22.88 -6.93
N GLU A 138 -7.28 -23.67 -5.89
CA GLU A 138 -8.67 -24.08 -5.62
C GLU A 138 -9.55 -22.90 -5.24
N LEU A 139 -9.06 -21.96 -4.43
CA LEU A 139 -9.79 -20.73 -4.10
C LEU A 139 -10.11 -19.90 -5.34
N VAL A 140 -9.14 -19.77 -6.27
CA VAL A 140 -9.35 -19.07 -7.56
C VAL A 140 -10.45 -19.75 -8.37
N ARG A 141 -10.42 -21.09 -8.49
CA ARG A 141 -11.46 -21.86 -9.19
C ARG A 141 -12.83 -21.68 -8.55
N TYR A 142 -12.91 -21.74 -7.23
CA TYR A 142 -14.15 -21.53 -6.47
C TYR A 142 -14.75 -20.16 -6.77
N LYS A 143 -13.92 -19.09 -6.72
CA LYS A 143 -14.39 -17.72 -7.01
C LYS A 143 -14.79 -17.50 -8.46
N SER A 144 -14.20 -18.21 -9.40
CA SER A 144 -14.56 -18.10 -10.83
C SER A 144 -15.90 -18.76 -11.17
N GLN A 145 -16.44 -19.60 -10.28
CA GLN A 145 -17.71 -20.31 -10.46
C GLN A 145 -18.88 -19.67 -9.68
N SER A 146 -18.59 -18.71 -8.81
CA SER A 146 -19.57 -17.99 -7.97
C SER A 146 -19.96 -16.68 -8.61
#